data_64205a2bb0231d64ac98957e6f3bd052
#
_entry.id   64205a2bb0231d64ac98957e6f3bd052
#
_cell.length_a   1.000
_cell.length_b   1.000
_cell.length_c   1.000
_cell.angle_alpha   90.00
_cell.angle_beta   90.00
_cell.angle_gamma   90.00
#
_symmetry.space_group_name_H-M   'P 1'
#
loop_
_entity.id
_entity.type
_entity.pdbx_description
1 polymer ?
#
loop_
_entity_poly.entity_id
_entity_poly.type
_entity_poly.pdbx_seq_one_letter_code
_entity_poly.pdbx_strand_id
1 'polypeptide(L)'
;MVDGAIYLTREDGWKEAKLGRIFKAEDDITISNHRNMIANSTYVAHLGSHKDFFPKIEYYMDELKSLAIIGDGARYIWKWADALYPDATQILDFYHAKEHLCAFAANYFSDSAKREQWVEKQCKVMLEVVSGKVIKVLSKLPPSKIKSIEKQKETLIGYYNEYRK
;
A
#
# COMPACT_ATOMS: atom_id res chain seq x y z
N MET A 1 -7.25 3.67 -7.28
CA MET A 1 -6.04 2.90 -6.84
C MET A 1 -4.86 3.33 -7.69
N VAL A 2 -3.73 3.60 -7.06
CA VAL A 2 -2.48 4.01 -7.73
C VAL A 2 -1.35 3.09 -7.26
N ASP A 3 -0.58 2.59 -8.22
CA ASP A 3 0.52 1.64 -7.99
C ASP A 3 1.68 1.92 -8.95
N GLY A 4 2.88 1.43 -8.64
CA GLY A 4 4.07 1.55 -9.46
C GLY A 4 4.84 0.23 -9.55
N ALA A 5 5.32 -0.12 -10.74
CA ALA A 5 6.16 -1.28 -10.97
C ALA A 5 7.48 -0.88 -11.62
N ILE A 6 8.59 -1.37 -11.06
CA ILE A 6 9.93 -1.15 -11.61
C ILE A 6 10.31 -2.37 -12.44
N TYR A 7 10.76 -2.14 -13.68
CA TYR A 7 11.21 -3.19 -14.55
C TYR A 7 12.44 -2.78 -15.37
N LEU A 8 13.20 -3.77 -15.78
CA LEU A 8 14.39 -3.58 -16.59
C LEU A 8 14.03 -3.64 -18.09
N THR A 9 14.30 -2.55 -18.81
CA THR A 9 14.20 -2.52 -20.28
C THR A 9 15.56 -2.85 -20.92
N ARG A 10 15.55 -3.39 -22.13
CA ARG A 10 16.79 -3.72 -22.83
C ARG A 10 17.56 -2.49 -23.28
N GLU A 11 16.86 -1.42 -23.64
CA GLU A 11 17.43 -0.24 -24.29
C GLU A 11 17.73 0.88 -23.28
N ASP A 12 16.83 1.09 -22.29
CA ASP A 12 16.87 2.26 -21.41
C ASP A 12 17.20 1.95 -19.95
N GLY A 13 17.50 0.70 -19.62
CA GLY A 13 17.77 0.28 -18.24
C GLY A 13 16.50 0.22 -17.37
N TRP A 14 16.63 0.53 -16.09
CA TRP A 14 15.52 0.48 -15.13
C TRP A 14 14.50 1.61 -15.36
N LYS A 15 13.25 1.24 -15.54
CA LYS A 15 12.11 2.14 -15.70
C LYS A 15 11.02 1.82 -14.69
N GLU A 16 10.26 2.84 -14.32
CA GLU A 16 9.07 2.68 -13.48
C GLU A 16 7.82 2.93 -14.32
N ALA A 17 6.94 1.93 -14.39
CA ALA A 17 5.59 2.11 -14.89
C ALA A 17 4.67 2.48 -13.74
N LYS A 18 3.83 3.48 -13.96
CA LYS A 18 2.77 3.89 -13.05
C LYS A 18 1.43 3.44 -13.60
N LEU A 19 0.61 2.88 -12.72
CA LEU A 19 -0.71 2.39 -13.06
C LEU A 19 -1.74 3.04 -12.15
N GLY A 20 -2.74 3.68 -12.76
CA GLY A 20 -3.96 4.12 -12.10
C GLY A 20 -5.12 3.22 -12.48
N ARG A 21 -5.91 2.79 -11.52
CA ARG A 21 -7.18 2.11 -11.73
C ARG A 21 -8.28 2.90 -11.07
N ILE A 22 -9.27 3.31 -11.85
CA ILE A 22 -10.44 4.07 -11.41
C ILE A 22 -11.64 3.17 -11.56
N PHE A 23 -12.44 3.06 -10.50
CA PHE A 23 -13.65 2.25 -10.47
C PHE A 23 -14.64 2.80 -9.45
N LYS A 24 -15.91 2.45 -9.58
CA LYS A 24 -16.93 2.77 -8.59
C LYS A 24 -17.03 1.64 -7.57
N ALA A 25 -17.26 1.97 -6.30
CA ALA A 25 -17.47 0.97 -5.25
C ALA A 25 -18.67 0.06 -5.52
N GLU A 26 -19.70 0.58 -6.19
CA GLU A 26 -20.91 -0.15 -6.61
C GLU A 26 -20.67 -1.18 -7.72
N ASP A 27 -19.51 -1.10 -8.42
CA ASP A 27 -19.10 -2.09 -9.43
C ASP A 27 -18.45 -3.35 -8.81
N ASP A 28 -18.41 -3.45 -7.49
CA ASP A 28 -17.93 -4.64 -6.79
C ASP A 28 -18.98 -5.75 -6.85
N ILE A 29 -18.65 -6.84 -7.56
CA ILE A 29 -19.53 -8.00 -7.78
C ILE A 29 -18.97 -9.19 -7.00
N THR A 30 -19.80 -9.79 -6.14
CA THR A 30 -19.47 -11.04 -5.46
C THR A 30 -19.58 -12.21 -6.43
N ILE A 31 -18.45 -12.87 -6.71
CA ILE A 31 -18.40 -14.06 -7.58
C ILE A 31 -18.58 -15.33 -6.76
N SER A 32 -18.04 -15.36 -5.53
CA SER A 32 -18.17 -16.47 -4.59
C SER A 32 -18.00 -15.97 -3.16
N ASN A 33 -18.20 -16.85 -2.16
CA ASN A 33 -18.08 -16.50 -0.73
C ASN A 33 -16.73 -15.89 -0.32
N HIS A 34 -15.70 -16.01 -1.17
CA HIS A 34 -14.33 -15.54 -0.89
C HIS A 34 -13.72 -14.74 -2.04
N ARG A 35 -14.52 -14.37 -3.05
CA ARG A 35 -14.00 -13.68 -4.23
C ARG A 35 -14.96 -12.63 -4.74
N ASN A 36 -14.48 -11.40 -4.74
CA ASN A 36 -15.14 -10.28 -5.40
C ASN A 36 -14.35 -9.87 -6.65
N MET A 37 -15.03 -9.22 -7.56
CA MET A 37 -14.46 -8.64 -8.79
C MET A 37 -15.06 -7.26 -9.01
N ILE A 38 -14.23 -6.32 -9.39
CA ILE A 38 -14.70 -5.02 -9.89
C ILE A 38 -15.01 -5.17 -11.38
N ALA A 39 -16.30 -5.05 -11.75
CA ALA A 39 -16.79 -5.28 -13.10
C ALA A 39 -16.29 -4.24 -14.09
N ASN A 40 -16.33 -2.96 -13.72
CA ASN A 40 -15.94 -1.84 -14.56
C ASN A 40 -14.73 -1.12 -13.99
N SER A 41 -13.74 -0.85 -14.83
CA SER A 41 -12.56 -0.11 -14.43
C SER A 41 -11.96 0.62 -15.61
N THR A 42 -11.53 1.85 -15.36
CA THR A 42 -10.67 2.60 -16.28
C THR A 42 -9.24 2.47 -15.81
N TYR A 43 -8.33 2.13 -16.72
CA TYR A 43 -6.90 2.02 -16.44
C TYR A 43 -6.14 3.14 -17.12
N VAL A 44 -5.26 3.78 -16.37
CA VAL A 44 -4.32 4.79 -16.87
C VAL A 44 -2.92 4.28 -16.59
N ALA A 45 -2.12 4.10 -17.64
CA ALA A 45 -0.74 3.67 -17.52
C ALA A 45 0.21 4.75 -18.03
N HIS A 46 1.37 4.90 -17.39
CA HIS A 46 2.42 5.80 -17.79
C HIS A 46 3.80 5.24 -17.47
N LEU A 47 4.70 5.30 -18.43
CA LEU A 47 6.11 4.97 -18.25
C LEU A 47 6.87 6.26 -17.95
N GLY A 48 7.43 6.37 -16.74
CA GLY A 48 8.24 7.51 -16.35
C GLY A 48 7.74 8.28 -15.13
N SER A 49 7.83 9.60 -15.17
CA SER A 49 7.60 10.47 -14.01
C SER A 49 6.16 10.46 -13.52
N HIS A 50 5.97 10.48 -12.20
CA HIS A 50 4.65 10.69 -11.60
C HIS A 50 4.05 12.08 -11.95
N LYS A 51 4.89 13.06 -12.25
CA LYS A 51 4.44 14.39 -12.69
C LYS A 51 3.70 14.37 -14.02
N ASP A 52 4.08 13.44 -14.90
CA ASP A 52 3.43 13.26 -16.20
C ASP A 52 2.29 12.25 -16.14
N PHE A 53 2.25 11.44 -15.09
CA PHE A 53 1.20 10.45 -14.84
C PHE A 53 -0.05 11.08 -14.21
N PHE A 54 0.11 11.91 -13.16
CA PHE A 54 -1.02 12.45 -12.43
C PHE A 54 -2.01 13.25 -13.27
N PRO A 55 -1.61 14.16 -14.18
CA PRO A 55 -2.57 14.83 -15.04
C PRO A 55 -3.43 13.90 -15.89
N LYS A 56 -2.92 12.71 -16.22
CA LYS A 56 -3.67 11.72 -17.01
C LYS A 56 -4.75 11.03 -16.20
N ILE A 57 -4.48 10.74 -14.92
CA ILE A 57 -5.48 10.12 -14.03
C ILE A 57 -6.50 11.16 -13.55
N GLU A 58 -6.08 12.39 -13.29
CA GLU A 58 -6.92 13.52 -12.89
C GLU A 58 -8.04 13.78 -13.89
N TYR A 59 -7.76 13.68 -15.19
CA TYR A 59 -8.76 13.83 -16.24
C TYR A 59 -10.02 12.97 -16.03
N TYR A 60 -9.89 11.81 -15.38
CA TYR A 60 -10.99 10.90 -15.08
C TYR A 60 -11.58 11.11 -13.68
N MET A 61 -11.01 12.02 -12.88
CA MET A 61 -11.39 12.23 -11.48
C MET A 61 -12.14 13.54 -11.23
N ASP A 62 -12.09 14.50 -12.16
CA ASP A 62 -12.62 15.85 -11.99
C ASP A 62 -14.13 15.95 -11.65
N GLU A 63 -14.93 14.94 -12.00
CA GLU A 63 -16.37 14.94 -11.74
C GLU A 63 -16.78 14.10 -10.51
N LEU A 64 -15.83 13.51 -9.79
CA LEU A 64 -16.15 12.60 -8.69
C LEU A 64 -16.45 13.37 -7.40
N LYS A 65 -17.67 13.17 -6.87
CA LYS A 65 -18.17 13.84 -5.65
C LYS A 65 -17.62 13.22 -4.35
N SER A 66 -17.27 11.93 -4.38
CA SER A 66 -16.70 11.21 -3.24
C SER A 66 -15.59 10.32 -3.74
N LEU A 67 -14.43 10.44 -3.11
CA LEU A 67 -13.21 9.79 -3.58
C LEU A 67 -12.52 9.03 -2.46
N ALA A 68 -12.12 7.80 -2.75
CA ALA A 68 -11.15 7.04 -1.97
C ALA A 68 -9.91 6.79 -2.82
N ILE A 69 -8.73 7.14 -2.31
CA ILE A 69 -7.44 6.93 -2.97
C ILE A 69 -6.73 5.78 -2.27
N ILE A 70 -6.50 4.69 -3.01
CA ILE A 70 -5.77 3.51 -2.54
C ILE A 70 -4.37 3.56 -3.15
N GLY A 71 -3.32 3.46 -2.35
CA GLY A 71 -1.92 3.48 -2.82
C GLY A 71 -0.98 2.64 -1.98
N ASP A 72 0.20 2.37 -2.53
CA ASP A 72 1.25 1.50 -1.97
C ASP A 72 2.09 2.12 -0.84
N GLY A 73 1.82 3.35 -0.47
CA GLY A 73 2.60 4.08 0.53
C GLY A 73 3.73 4.92 -0.07
N ALA A 74 3.83 5.05 -1.38
CA ALA A 74 4.79 5.97 -1.98
C ALA A 74 4.42 7.42 -1.68
N ARG A 75 5.37 8.18 -1.11
CA ARG A 75 5.14 9.56 -0.64
C ARG A 75 4.59 10.51 -1.71
N TYR A 76 4.94 10.30 -2.97
CA TYR A 76 4.46 11.16 -4.05
C TYR A 76 2.95 11.03 -4.28
N ILE A 77 2.36 9.84 -4.05
CA ILE A 77 0.93 9.59 -4.16
C ILE A 77 0.17 10.41 -3.10
N TRP A 78 0.64 10.33 -1.85
CA TRP A 78 -0.03 11.00 -0.72
C TRP A 78 0.13 12.51 -0.78
N LYS A 79 1.30 13.02 -1.18
CA LYS A 79 1.48 14.46 -1.42
C LYS A 79 0.56 14.98 -2.52
N TRP A 80 0.36 14.22 -3.57
CA TRP A 80 -0.58 14.55 -4.63
C TRP A 80 -2.03 14.49 -4.12
N ALA A 81 -2.40 13.46 -3.38
CA ALA A 81 -3.73 13.31 -2.79
C ALA A 81 -4.04 14.46 -1.80
N ASP A 82 -3.12 14.78 -0.88
CA ASP A 82 -3.29 15.87 0.08
C ASP A 82 -3.42 17.25 -0.60
N ALA A 83 -2.70 17.47 -1.71
CA ALA A 83 -2.68 18.75 -2.40
C ALA A 83 -3.95 19.00 -3.24
N LEU A 84 -4.47 17.99 -3.92
CA LEU A 84 -5.58 18.15 -4.86
C LEU A 84 -6.90 17.57 -4.35
N TYR A 85 -6.86 16.58 -3.46
CA TYR A 85 -8.03 15.87 -2.96
C TYR A 85 -8.00 15.75 -1.42
N PRO A 86 -7.95 16.87 -0.69
CA PRO A 86 -7.79 16.88 0.77
C PRO A 86 -8.93 16.16 1.52
N ASP A 87 -10.12 16.11 0.92
CA ASP A 87 -11.31 15.44 1.47
C ASP A 87 -11.40 13.97 1.08
N ALA A 88 -10.49 13.46 0.26
CA ALA A 88 -10.48 12.06 -0.14
C ALA A 88 -10.11 11.13 1.02
N THR A 89 -10.82 9.99 1.11
CA THR A 89 -10.41 8.91 2.02
C THR A 89 -9.14 8.27 1.49
N GLN A 90 -8.06 8.34 2.26
CA GLN A 90 -6.78 7.72 1.90
C GLN A 90 -6.69 6.31 2.49
N ILE A 91 -6.42 5.32 1.66
CA ILE A 91 -6.36 3.91 2.03
C ILE A 91 -5.00 3.35 1.61
N LEU A 92 -4.22 2.91 2.60
CA LEU A 92 -2.98 2.17 2.33
C LEU A 92 -3.31 0.78 1.78
N ASP A 93 -2.68 0.41 0.66
CA ASP A 93 -2.86 -0.92 0.08
C ASP A 93 -2.45 -2.01 1.08
N PHE A 94 -3.40 -2.91 1.35
CA PHE A 94 -3.20 -3.98 2.33
C PHE A 94 -2.08 -4.95 1.93
N TYR A 95 -1.95 -5.27 0.65
CA TYR A 95 -0.95 -6.23 0.19
C TYR A 95 0.46 -5.66 0.32
N HIS A 96 0.67 -4.41 -0.02
CA HIS A 96 1.94 -3.72 0.19
C HIS A 96 2.28 -3.59 1.69
N ALA A 97 1.30 -3.22 2.51
CA ALA A 97 1.49 -3.19 3.96
C ALA A 97 1.87 -4.57 4.53
N LYS A 98 1.22 -5.64 4.06
CA LYS A 98 1.53 -7.02 4.42
C LYS A 98 2.94 -7.44 3.95
N GLU A 99 3.36 -7.07 2.74
CA GLU A 99 4.70 -7.39 2.22
C GLU A 99 5.79 -6.82 3.11
N HIS A 100 5.69 -5.56 3.51
CA HIS A 100 6.63 -4.94 4.45
C HIS A 100 6.66 -5.69 5.80
N LEU A 101 5.50 -6.09 6.31
CA LEU A 101 5.39 -6.87 7.53
C LEU A 101 6.05 -8.25 7.40
N CYS A 102 5.81 -8.95 6.28
CA CYS A 102 6.42 -10.25 6.00
C CYS A 102 7.94 -10.16 5.87
N ALA A 103 8.45 -9.13 5.18
CA ALA A 103 9.89 -8.90 5.02
C ALA A 103 10.58 -8.66 6.37
N PHE A 104 9.98 -7.86 7.25
CA PHE A 104 10.47 -7.69 8.62
C PHE A 104 10.44 -9.01 9.41
N ALA A 105 9.30 -9.70 9.40
CA ALA A 105 9.11 -10.94 10.15
C ALA A 105 10.08 -12.05 9.72
N ALA A 106 10.42 -12.13 8.42
CA ALA A 106 11.39 -13.07 7.89
C ALA A 106 12.79 -12.90 8.49
N ASN A 107 13.17 -11.66 8.81
CA ASN A 107 14.47 -11.36 9.42
C ASN A 107 14.44 -11.45 10.94
N TYR A 108 13.28 -11.16 11.57
CA TYR A 108 13.13 -11.11 13.02
C TYR A 108 12.94 -12.49 13.66
N PHE A 109 12.12 -13.37 13.05
CA PHE A 109 11.81 -14.69 13.56
C PHE A 109 12.62 -15.78 12.85
N SER A 110 13.41 -16.54 13.60
CA SER A 110 14.14 -17.71 13.08
C SER A 110 13.22 -18.92 12.86
N ASP A 111 12.14 -19.05 13.63
CA ASP A 111 11.16 -20.12 13.57
C ASP A 111 10.05 -19.76 12.55
N SER A 112 9.89 -20.58 11.50
CA SER A 112 8.92 -20.34 10.44
C SER A 112 7.46 -20.41 10.92
N ALA A 113 7.13 -21.34 11.81
CA ALA A 113 5.77 -21.50 12.31
C ALA A 113 5.35 -20.31 13.19
N LYS A 114 6.24 -19.86 14.07
CA LYS A 114 6.02 -18.65 14.88
C LYS A 114 5.87 -17.39 14.02
N ARG A 115 6.71 -17.29 12.98
CA ARG A 115 6.64 -16.18 12.01
C ARG A 115 5.30 -16.12 11.32
N GLU A 116 4.83 -17.23 10.75
CA GLU A 116 3.56 -17.32 10.03
C GLU A 116 2.37 -16.98 10.93
N GLN A 117 2.31 -17.56 12.13
CA GLN A 117 1.27 -17.25 13.11
C GLN A 117 1.26 -15.77 13.50
N TRP A 118 2.46 -15.18 13.70
CA TRP A 118 2.58 -13.77 14.05
C TRP A 118 2.11 -12.87 12.90
N VAL A 119 2.54 -13.13 11.67
CA VAL A 119 2.13 -12.38 10.48
C VAL A 119 0.61 -12.48 10.29
N GLU A 120 0.04 -13.67 10.33
CA GLU A 120 -1.41 -13.87 10.19
C GLU A 120 -2.20 -13.06 11.22
N LYS A 121 -1.76 -13.10 12.49
CA LYS A 121 -2.38 -12.31 13.56
C LYS A 121 -2.32 -10.81 13.28
N GLN A 122 -1.17 -10.28 12.80
CA GLN A 122 -1.06 -8.86 12.48
C GLN A 122 -1.89 -8.48 11.24
N CYS A 123 -1.99 -9.36 10.24
CA CYS A 123 -2.85 -9.15 9.08
C CYS A 123 -4.33 -9.03 9.48
N LYS A 124 -4.81 -9.89 10.38
CA LYS A 124 -6.18 -9.77 10.93
C LYS A 124 -6.39 -8.43 11.63
N VAL A 125 -5.42 -8.00 12.44
CA VAL A 125 -5.47 -6.71 13.13
C VAL A 125 -5.49 -5.53 12.14
N MET A 126 -4.76 -5.61 11.02
CA MET A 126 -4.78 -4.56 9.98
C MET A 126 -6.14 -4.44 9.29
N LEU A 127 -6.85 -5.56 9.08
CA LEU A 127 -8.17 -5.57 8.44
C LEU A 127 -9.30 -5.14 9.38
N GLU A 128 -9.17 -5.39 10.68
CA GLU A 128 -10.23 -5.12 11.65
C GLU A 128 -10.17 -3.71 12.23
N VAL A 129 -9.00 -3.12 12.32
CA VAL A 129 -8.78 -1.87 13.04
C VAL A 129 -7.57 -1.10 12.51
N VAL A 130 -7.68 0.20 12.54
CA VAL A 130 -6.62 1.19 12.28
C VAL A 130 -5.21 0.68 12.63
N SER A 131 -4.25 0.92 11.76
CA SER A 131 -2.81 0.59 11.82
C SER A 131 -2.11 0.80 13.18
N GLY A 132 -2.68 1.62 14.06
CA GLY A 132 -2.15 1.92 15.39
C GLY A 132 -1.97 0.72 16.33
N LYS A 133 -2.73 -0.39 16.13
CA LYS A 133 -2.53 -1.61 16.94
C LYS A 133 -1.28 -2.38 16.48
N VAL A 134 -1.03 -2.46 15.18
CA VAL A 134 0.17 -3.10 14.62
C VAL A 134 1.43 -2.36 15.10
N ILE A 135 1.40 -1.02 15.08
CA ILE A 135 2.49 -0.19 15.60
C ILE A 135 2.78 -0.51 17.08
N LYS A 136 1.74 -0.61 17.92
CA LYS A 136 1.90 -0.97 19.34
C LYS A 136 2.51 -2.37 19.52
N VAL A 137 2.15 -3.32 18.67
CA VAL A 137 2.72 -4.68 18.71
C VAL A 137 4.20 -4.64 18.30
N LEU A 138 4.54 -3.96 17.20
CA LEU A 138 5.94 -3.79 16.76
C LEU A 138 6.81 -3.13 17.83
N SER A 139 6.30 -2.07 18.48
CA SER A 139 7.03 -1.35 19.53
C SER A 139 7.27 -2.19 20.80
N LYS A 140 6.43 -3.21 21.05
CA LYS A 140 6.57 -4.12 22.19
C LYS A 140 7.44 -5.34 21.90
N LEU A 141 7.83 -5.56 20.65
CA LEU A 141 8.76 -6.66 20.34
C LEU A 141 10.11 -6.45 21.02
N PRO A 142 10.69 -7.49 21.63
CA PRO A 142 12.02 -7.42 22.19
C PRO A 142 13.03 -6.87 21.18
N PRO A 143 14.04 -6.10 21.63
CA PRO A 143 15.06 -5.59 20.74
C PRO A 143 15.90 -6.74 20.16
N SER A 144 16.17 -6.66 18.86
CA SER A 144 17.09 -7.58 18.20
C SER A 144 18.54 -7.18 18.51
N LYS A 145 19.42 -8.16 18.69
CA LYS A 145 20.86 -7.93 18.79
C LYS A 145 21.47 -7.47 17.46
N ILE A 146 20.77 -7.66 16.35
CA ILE A 146 21.21 -7.32 15.00
C ILE A 146 20.69 -5.90 14.66
N LYS A 147 21.60 -4.93 14.55
CA LYS A 147 21.28 -3.52 14.29
C LYS A 147 20.43 -3.30 13.03
N SER A 148 20.66 -4.08 11.97
CA SER A 148 19.86 -3.96 10.73
C SER A 148 18.40 -4.33 10.92
N ILE A 149 18.11 -5.29 11.78
CA ILE A 149 16.72 -5.71 12.10
C ILE A 149 16.02 -4.63 12.94
N GLU A 150 16.74 -4.03 13.91
CA GLU A 150 16.18 -2.90 14.67
C GLU A 150 15.87 -1.71 13.77
N LYS A 151 16.79 -1.35 12.88
CA LYS A 151 16.54 -0.29 11.89
C LYS A 151 15.34 -0.62 10.98
N GLN A 152 15.19 -1.88 10.58
CA GLN A 152 14.04 -2.32 9.77
C GLN A 152 12.73 -2.20 10.56
N LYS A 153 12.72 -2.55 11.85
CA LYS A 153 11.57 -2.36 12.75
C LYS A 153 11.16 -0.89 12.87
N GLU A 154 12.14 -0.01 13.10
CA GLU A 154 11.90 1.44 13.17
C GLU A 154 11.35 1.99 11.85
N THR A 155 11.91 1.57 10.73
CA THR A 155 11.41 1.94 9.39
C THR A 155 9.96 1.49 9.18
N LEU A 156 9.64 0.26 9.59
CA LEU A 156 8.28 -0.29 9.47
C LEU A 156 7.28 0.45 10.38
N ILE A 157 7.68 0.79 11.60
CA ILE A 157 6.86 1.63 12.51
C ILE A 157 6.63 3.01 11.89
N GLY A 158 7.66 3.62 11.32
CA GLY A 158 7.58 4.89 10.61
C GLY A 158 6.60 4.82 9.44
N TYR A 159 6.69 3.77 8.63
CA TYR A 159 5.79 3.51 7.52
C TYR A 159 4.32 3.46 7.98
N TYR A 160 3.98 2.66 8.98
CA TYR A 160 2.59 2.58 9.46
C TYR A 160 2.12 3.86 10.18
N ASN A 161 3.02 4.64 10.79
CA ASN A 161 2.66 5.92 11.40
C ASN A 161 2.31 6.99 10.35
N GLU A 162 3.03 7.02 9.23
CA GLU A 162 2.82 7.98 8.15
C GLU A 162 1.42 7.82 7.51
N TYR A 163 0.89 6.58 7.50
CA TYR A 163 -0.41 6.23 6.87
C TYR A 163 -1.50 5.93 7.90
N ARG A 164 -1.46 6.56 9.06
CA ARG A 164 -2.40 6.34 10.16
C ARG A 164 -3.65 7.23 10.09
N LYS A 165 -3.87 7.94 9.02
CA LYS A 165 -5.01 8.88 8.92
C LYS A 165 -6.35 8.16 8.82
#